data_4bd2129402443f39f32c0d89faa37edd
#
_entry.id   4bd2129402443f39f32c0d89faa37edd
#
_cell.length_a   1.000
_cell.length_b   1.000
_cell.length_c   1.000
_cell.angle_alpha   90.00
_cell.angle_beta   90.00
_cell.angle_gamma   90.00
#
_symmetry.space_group_name_H-M   'P 1'
#
loop_
_entity.id
_entity.type
_entity.pdbx_description
1 polymer ?
#
loop_
_entity_poly.entity_id
_entity_poly.type
_entity_poly.pdbx_seq_one_letter_code
_entity_poly.pdbx_strand_id
1 'polypeptide(L)'
;MRVAALAGLESRLNEPLPVHERIHLLNEVSEALYERDAARGAALAREAIELARASGDRPGEAQAGYCLGRNLHSLADYPSVLEAEDASLALFRALGDVDGEARCLNLLGITWRQLSDYGRALEMYEAALKGFRETGELRWQARVLSNIGNIEIQLGNHGAALELFEQALELRRRIDDAEGVGFDLNNAAFGHVQRALQLRGAGDTTSCQHECERALRLLDRALAVSRQYGYKRLEAICVQSMGEAYLAMARPEIALKMAPEFLALARESGDRWIEAYGLACVGEIRHQLGEPVEAIELLGTALATFEALGARDEMARVLRILSQAHEAHGDLSAALASLRRSAQLEQQLKSEETERRARALAARRRTERATEEAERYRRLALEDSLTGLANRRHLDEQLGDMMREAKSRGSVITVALADVDHFKGINDRFSHAVGDEVLRCVGEILRGHCRGGDIAGRYGWEEFVLVFRGLDIRAASDACERVRRGVEGWDWKSIHPQLRVTLSIGLATSASFDHPQGVLDAADHWLYEAKRHGRNQIQPLVVAPA
;
A
#
# COMPACT_ATOMS: atom_id res chain seq x y z
N MET A 1 4.71 -16.48 18.48
CA MET A 1 5.49 -17.75 18.29
C MET A 1 6.21 -18.08 19.60
N ARG A 2 6.19 -19.35 20.07
CA ARG A 2 6.85 -19.73 21.34
C ARG A 2 8.38 -19.59 21.22
N VAL A 3 9.08 -19.19 22.30
CA VAL A 3 10.53 -18.98 22.33
C VAL A 3 11.32 -20.18 21.79
N ALA A 4 10.87 -21.40 22.10
CA ALA A 4 11.47 -22.65 21.61
C ALA A 4 11.40 -22.81 20.07
N ALA A 5 10.34 -22.28 19.43
CA ALA A 5 10.21 -22.36 17.97
C ALA A 5 11.19 -21.41 17.26
N LEU A 6 11.40 -20.20 17.79
CA LEU A 6 12.38 -19.26 17.24
C LEU A 6 13.81 -19.79 17.35
N ALA A 7 14.20 -20.33 18.51
CA ALA A 7 15.52 -20.94 18.71
C ALA A 7 15.78 -22.10 17.73
N GLY A 8 14.75 -22.90 17.41
CA GLY A 8 14.85 -23.95 16.41
C GLY A 8 15.08 -23.43 14.99
N LEU A 9 14.39 -22.36 14.58
CA LEU A 9 14.59 -21.71 13.28
C LEU A 9 15.98 -21.07 13.17
N GLU A 10 16.45 -20.42 14.25
CA GLU A 10 17.79 -19.82 14.30
C GLU A 10 18.91 -20.86 14.21
N SER A 11 18.72 -22.05 14.85
CA SER A 11 19.68 -23.15 14.74
C SER A 11 19.83 -23.62 13.28
N ARG A 12 18.74 -23.70 12.54
CA ARG A 12 18.74 -24.10 11.13
C ARG A 12 19.47 -23.10 10.22
N LEU A 13 19.53 -21.81 10.57
CA LEU A 13 20.31 -20.83 9.80
C LEU A 13 21.81 -21.11 9.77
N ASN A 14 22.33 -21.88 10.73
CA ASN A 14 23.73 -22.28 10.79
C ASN A 14 24.03 -23.53 9.95
N GLU A 15 23.01 -24.19 9.40
CA GLU A 15 23.18 -25.36 8.53
C GLU A 15 23.43 -24.94 7.07
N PRO A 16 24.14 -25.76 6.29
CA PRO A 16 24.27 -25.52 4.86
C PRO A 16 22.91 -25.76 4.17
N LEU A 17 22.24 -24.71 3.71
CA LEU A 17 20.94 -24.76 3.06
C LEU A 17 21.05 -24.33 1.60
N PRO A 18 20.23 -24.89 0.69
CA PRO A 18 20.02 -24.34 -0.64
C PRO A 18 19.60 -22.86 -0.56
N VAL A 19 20.01 -22.05 -1.54
CA VAL A 19 19.81 -20.59 -1.51
C VAL A 19 18.34 -20.22 -1.29
N HIS A 20 17.42 -20.88 -1.99
CA HIS A 20 15.98 -20.62 -1.86
C HIS A 20 15.46 -20.95 -0.45
N GLU A 21 15.86 -22.07 0.14
CA GLU A 21 15.47 -22.44 1.51
C GLU A 21 16.07 -21.47 2.54
N ARG A 22 17.30 -20.99 2.30
CA ARG A 22 17.94 -19.99 3.15
C ARG A 22 17.17 -18.67 3.12
N ILE A 23 16.76 -18.19 1.94
CA ILE A 23 15.95 -16.97 1.79
C ILE A 23 14.63 -17.11 2.56
N HIS A 24 13.93 -18.23 2.40
CA HIS A 24 12.68 -18.50 3.11
C HIS A 24 12.87 -18.47 4.63
N LEU A 25 13.90 -19.17 5.12
CA LEU A 25 14.19 -19.24 6.55
C LEU A 25 14.59 -17.87 7.13
N LEU A 26 15.39 -17.07 6.40
CA LEU A 26 15.74 -15.71 6.79
C LEU A 26 14.48 -14.85 6.94
N ASN A 27 13.52 -14.95 6.02
CA ASN A 27 12.25 -14.25 6.08
C ASN A 27 11.42 -14.68 7.29
N GLU A 28 11.31 -15.98 7.57
CA GLU A 28 10.59 -16.50 8.73
C GLU A 28 11.19 -16.01 10.06
N VAL A 29 12.52 -16.06 10.19
CA VAL A 29 13.20 -15.59 11.41
C VAL A 29 13.09 -14.08 11.55
N SER A 30 13.27 -13.33 10.46
CA SER A 30 13.09 -11.88 10.45
C SER A 30 11.67 -11.49 10.88
N GLU A 31 10.66 -12.17 10.37
CA GLU A 31 9.26 -11.94 10.75
C GLU A 31 9.00 -12.27 12.24
N ALA A 32 9.66 -13.28 12.77
CA ALA A 32 9.52 -13.67 14.18
C ALA A 32 10.20 -12.68 15.15
N LEU A 33 11.17 -11.90 14.67
CA LEU A 33 11.99 -10.99 15.48
C LEU A 33 11.40 -9.57 15.60
N TYR A 34 10.44 -9.19 14.77
CA TYR A 34 10.00 -7.78 14.68
C TYR A 34 9.50 -7.16 16.02
N GLU A 35 8.99 -7.97 16.95
CA GLU A 35 8.56 -7.51 18.28
C GLU A 35 9.63 -7.72 19.37
N ARG A 36 10.72 -8.43 19.09
CA ARG A 36 11.71 -8.86 20.09
C ARG A 36 13.09 -8.24 19.87
N ASP A 37 13.55 -8.29 18.64
CA ASP A 37 14.86 -7.78 18.21
C ASP A 37 14.74 -7.29 16.75
N ALA A 38 14.04 -6.17 16.57
CA ALA A 38 13.76 -5.62 15.26
C ALA A 38 15.04 -5.22 14.51
N ALA A 39 16.11 -4.82 15.22
CA ALA A 39 17.38 -4.48 14.59
C ALA A 39 18.01 -5.70 13.91
N ARG A 40 18.03 -6.84 14.61
CA ARG A 40 18.49 -8.11 14.06
C ARG A 40 17.55 -8.62 12.96
N GLY A 41 16.23 -8.51 13.16
CA GLY A 41 15.23 -8.84 12.13
C GLY A 41 15.47 -8.08 10.84
N ALA A 42 15.71 -6.77 10.92
CA ALA A 42 16.04 -5.94 9.76
C ALA A 42 17.35 -6.34 9.06
N ALA A 43 18.37 -6.76 9.82
CA ALA A 43 19.63 -7.25 9.25
C ALA A 43 19.42 -8.54 8.45
N LEU A 44 18.67 -9.51 9.00
CA LEU A 44 18.34 -10.76 8.30
C LEU A 44 17.49 -10.54 7.05
N ALA A 45 16.54 -9.61 7.09
CA ALA A 45 15.75 -9.25 5.92
C ALA A 45 16.63 -8.65 4.80
N ARG A 46 17.61 -7.81 5.13
CA ARG A 46 18.57 -7.29 4.14
C ARG A 46 19.42 -8.40 3.53
N GLU A 47 19.92 -9.37 4.33
CA GLU A 47 20.62 -10.54 3.81
C GLU A 47 19.72 -11.33 2.85
N ALA A 48 18.45 -11.53 3.20
CA ALA A 48 17.50 -12.22 2.34
C ALA A 48 17.28 -11.49 1.00
N ILE A 49 17.16 -10.15 1.01
CA ILE A 49 17.04 -9.33 -0.21
C ILE A 49 18.26 -9.50 -1.12
N GLU A 50 19.47 -9.44 -0.57
CA GLU A 50 20.72 -9.60 -1.34
C GLU A 50 20.80 -10.98 -2.00
N LEU A 51 20.51 -12.05 -1.25
CA LEU A 51 20.49 -13.42 -1.76
C LEU A 51 19.41 -13.63 -2.83
N ALA A 52 18.21 -13.08 -2.60
CA ALA A 52 17.10 -13.21 -3.53
C ALA A 52 17.39 -12.49 -4.86
N ARG A 53 17.98 -11.30 -4.82
CA ARG A 53 18.45 -10.57 -6.02
C ARG A 53 19.52 -11.34 -6.78
N ALA A 54 20.50 -11.89 -6.07
CA ALA A 54 21.60 -12.65 -6.70
C ALA A 54 21.13 -13.95 -7.36
N SER A 55 20.08 -14.58 -6.81
CA SER A 55 19.49 -15.83 -7.32
C SER A 55 18.33 -15.63 -8.30
N GLY A 56 17.82 -14.40 -8.45
CA GLY A 56 16.63 -14.09 -9.25
C GLY A 56 15.31 -14.53 -8.61
N ASP A 57 15.28 -14.78 -7.30
CA ASP A 57 14.09 -15.17 -6.54
C ASP A 57 13.23 -13.93 -6.22
N ARG A 58 12.44 -13.51 -7.19
CA ARG A 58 11.54 -12.34 -7.04
C ARG A 58 10.51 -12.48 -5.92
N PRO A 59 9.84 -13.62 -5.72
CA PRO A 59 8.93 -13.82 -4.57
C PRO A 59 9.67 -13.69 -3.24
N GLY A 60 10.86 -14.30 -3.11
CA GLY A 60 11.70 -14.19 -1.91
C GLY A 60 12.15 -12.77 -1.63
N GLU A 61 12.50 -11.99 -2.67
CA GLU A 61 12.84 -10.57 -2.56
C GLU A 61 11.66 -9.73 -2.06
N ALA A 62 10.46 -9.93 -2.63
CA ALA A 62 9.26 -9.21 -2.23
C ALA A 62 8.90 -9.46 -0.75
N GLN A 63 8.93 -10.72 -0.31
CA GLN A 63 8.67 -11.08 1.08
C GLN A 63 9.74 -10.51 2.03
N ALA A 64 11.01 -10.54 1.63
CA ALA A 64 12.11 -9.98 2.44
C ALA A 64 11.98 -8.45 2.60
N GLY A 65 11.56 -7.73 1.55
CA GLY A 65 11.26 -6.31 1.61
C GLY A 65 10.15 -5.98 2.61
N TYR A 66 9.05 -6.74 2.59
CA TYR A 66 7.97 -6.62 3.57
C TYR A 66 8.44 -6.91 5.01
N CYS A 67 9.25 -7.97 5.21
CA CYS A 67 9.84 -8.25 6.53
C CYS A 67 10.75 -7.12 7.01
N LEU A 68 11.54 -6.53 6.09
CA LEU A 68 12.37 -5.35 6.40
C LEU A 68 11.51 -4.17 6.85
N GLY A 69 10.46 -3.84 6.09
CA GLY A 69 9.54 -2.75 6.43
C GLY A 69 8.91 -2.92 7.81
N ARG A 70 8.47 -4.13 8.18
CA ARG A 70 7.93 -4.42 9.51
C ARG A 70 8.93 -4.17 10.63
N ASN A 71 10.17 -4.63 10.47
CA ASN A 71 11.23 -4.43 11.46
C ASN A 71 11.61 -2.95 11.57
N LEU A 72 11.74 -2.23 10.45
CA LEU A 72 12.00 -0.79 10.43
C LEU A 72 10.88 0.00 11.09
N HIS A 73 9.61 -0.43 10.90
CA HIS A 73 8.49 0.18 11.59
C HIS A 73 8.61 0.05 13.11
N SER A 74 9.01 -1.14 13.62
CA SER A 74 9.26 -1.35 15.05
C SER A 74 10.40 -0.47 15.59
N LEU A 75 11.35 -0.11 14.73
CA LEU A 75 12.45 0.82 15.04
C LEU A 75 12.05 2.28 14.86
N ALA A 76 10.80 2.58 14.49
CA ALA A 76 10.30 3.91 14.17
C ALA A 76 11.07 4.64 13.04
N ASP A 77 11.78 3.91 12.17
CA ASP A 77 12.43 4.45 10.98
C ASP A 77 11.45 4.49 9.79
N TYR A 78 10.44 5.36 9.91
CA TYR A 78 9.34 5.46 8.94
C TYR A 78 9.77 5.84 7.52
N PRO A 79 10.78 6.72 7.29
CA PRO A 79 11.28 6.96 5.94
C PRO A 79 11.77 5.71 5.24
N SER A 80 12.56 4.88 5.93
CA SER A 80 13.05 3.62 5.38
C SER A 80 11.93 2.56 5.22
N VAL A 81 10.88 2.60 6.06
CA VAL A 81 9.67 1.78 5.85
C VAL A 81 9.03 2.10 4.52
N LEU A 82 8.80 3.39 4.22
CA LEU A 82 8.15 3.81 2.98
C LEU A 82 8.95 3.35 1.75
N GLU A 83 10.29 3.48 1.78
CA GLU A 83 11.16 3.03 0.69
C GLU A 83 11.11 1.49 0.51
N ALA A 84 11.19 0.72 1.60
CA ALA A 84 11.16 -0.73 1.58
C ALA A 84 9.81 -1.27 1.09
N GLU A 85 8.71 -0.70 1.57
CA GLU A 85 7.36 -1.13 1.22
C GLU A 85 6.97 -0.73 -0.21
N ASP A 86 7.38 0.45 -0.71
CA ASP A 86 7.15 0.84 -2.10
C ASP A 86 7.86 -0.13 -3.07
N ALA A 87 9.09 -0.55 -2.75
CA ALA A 87 9.83 -1.55 -3.55
C ALA A 87 9.16 -2.93 -3.50
N SER A 88 8.75 -3.38 -2.32
CA SER A 88 8.08 -4.67 -2.10
C SER A 88 6.72 -4.72 -2.79
N LEU A 89 5.94 -3.65 -2.67
CA LEU A 89 4.64 -3.47 -3.32
C LEU A 89 4.74 -3.57 -4.85
N ALA A 90 5.76 -2.95 -5.45
CA ALA A 90 6.00 -3.03 -6.88
C ALA A 90 6.30 -4.48 -7.33
N LEU A 91 7.04 -5.25 -6.51
CA LEU A 91 7.34 -6.66 -6.79
C LEU A 91 6.08 -7.54 -6.66
N PHE A 92 5.29 -7.41 -5.59
CA PHE A 92 4.05 -8.18 -5.41
C PHE A 92 3.05 -7.90 -6.54
N ARG A 93 2.91 -6.64 -6.98
CA ARG A 93 2.10 -6.28 -8.16
C ARG A 93 2.59 -6.96 -9.44
N ALA A 94 3.90 -6.95 -9.69
CA ALA A 94 4.48 -7.61 -10.85
C ALA A 94 4.32 -9.14 -10.85
N LEU A 95 4.23 -9.74 -9.65
CA LEU A 95 3.98 -11.18 -9.44
C LEU A 95 2.48 -11.53 -9.47
N GLY A 96 1.58 -10.56 -9.38
CA GLY A 96 0.14 -10.78 -9.23
C GLY A 96 -0.24 -11.32 -7.83
N ASP A 97 0.61 -11.13 -6.82
CA ASP A 97 0.36 -11.54 -5.45
C ASP A 97 -0.46 -10.48 -4.71
N VAL A 98 -1.77 -10.64 -4.78
CA VAL A 98 -2.76 -9.72 -4.18
C VAL A 98 -2.65 -9.69 -2.65
N ASP A 99 -2.32 -10.81 -2.01
CA ASP A 99 -2.19 -10.89 -0.55
C ASP A 99 -0.93 -10.15 -0.07
N GLY A 100 0.21 -10.37 -0.74
CA GLY A 100 1.44 -9.63 -0.48
C GLY A 100 1.27 -8.12 -0.69
N GLU A 101 0.60 -7.71 -1.78
CA GLU A 101 0.25 -6.31 -2.03
C GLU A 101 -0.58 -5.74 -0.88
N ALA A 102 -1.65 -6.42 -0.46
CA ALA A 102 -2.53 -5.96 0.61
C ALA A 102 -1.81 -5.84 1.96
N ARG A 103 -0.85 -6.73 2.27
CA ARG A 103 -0.02 -6.64 3.48
C ARG A 103 0.89 -5.42 3.47
N CYS A 104 1.55 -5.12 2.36
CA CYS A 104 2.35 -3.90 2.20
C CYS A 104 1.49 -2.64 2.37
N LEU A 105 0.33 -2.58 1.73
CA LEU A 105 -0.61 -1.47 1.85
C LEU A 105 -1.09 -1.27 3.30
N ASN A 106 -1.37 -2.36 4.03
CA ASN A 106 -1.72 -2.25 5.45
C ASN A 106 -0.56 -1.69 6.29
N LEU A 107 0.69 -2.10 6.05
CA LEU A 107 1.85 -1.58 6.77
C LEU A 107 2.11 -0.10 6.43
N LEU A 108 1.94 0.29 5.17
CA LEU A 108 1.96 1.70 4.76
C LEU A 108 0.87 2.50 5.47
N GLY A 109 -0.35 1.97 5.59
CA GLY A 109 -1.44 2.58 6.35
C GLY A 109 -1.08 2.82 7.82
N ILE A 110 -0.50 1.81 8.48
CA ILE A 110 0.00 1.93 9.86
C ILE A 110 1.07 3.01 9.95
N THR A 111 2.00 3.06 9.00
CA THR A 111 3.10 4.03 8.96
C THR A 111 2.59 5.45 8.76
N TRP A 112 1.65 5.68 7.83
CA TRP A 112 1.06 7.00 7.63
C TRP A 112 0.25 7.48 8.84
N ARG A 113 -0.45 6.56 9.52
CA ARG A 113 -1.13 6.88 10.77
C ARG A 113 -0.14 7.35 11.85
N GLN A 114 1.03 6.70 11.99
CA GLN A 114 2.07 7.14 12.93
C GLN A 114 2.69 8.50 12.57
N LEU A 115 2.64 8.86 11.28
CA LEU A 115 3.04 10.17 10.79
C LEU A 115 1.90 11.21 10.88
N SER A 116 0.77 10.86 11.49
CA SER A 116 -0.45 11.69 11.61
C SER A 116 -1.02 12.13 10.27
N ASP A 117 -0.72 11.42 9.16
CA ASP A 117 -1.34 11.61 7.86
C ASP A 117 -2.50 10.62 7.69
N TYR A 118 -3.61 10.95 8.37
CA TYR A 118 -4.79 10.09 8.40
C TYR A 118 -5.44 9.91 7.03
N GLY A 119 -5.36 10.90 6.15
CA GLY A 119 -5.89 10.79 4.78
C GLY A 119 -5.21 9.68 3.99
N ARG A 120 -3.87 9.71 3.93
CA ARG A 120 -3.11 8.64 3.26
C ARG A 120 -3.25 7.28 3.94
N ALA A 121 -3.31 7.28 5.28
CA ALA A 121 -3.51 6.04 6.02
C ALA A 121 -4.82 5.36 5.63
N LEU A 122 -5.91 6.13 5.50
CA LEU A 122 -7.22 5.62 5.07
C LEU A 122 -7.18 5.08 3.63
N GLU A 123 -6.56 5.82 2.68
CA GLU A 123 -6.39 5.36 1.29
C GLU A 123 -5.66 4.00 1.24
N MET A 124 -4.57 3.85 2.00
CA MET A 124 -3.81 2.60 2.05
C MET A 124 -4.62 1.45 2.67
N TYR A 125 -5.34 1.73 3.76
CA TYR A 125 -6.19 0.72 4.40
C TYR A 125 -7.36 0.29 3.53
N GLU A 126 -8.03 1.20 2.83
CA GLU A 126 -9.11 0.87 1.89
C GLU A 126 -8.62 -0.02 0.75
N ALA A 127 -7.46 0.30 0.18
CA ALA A 127 -6.83 -0.53 -0.84
C ALA A 127 -6.44 -1.91 -0.30
N ALA A 128 -5.86 -1.99 0.92
CA ALA A 128 -5.54 -3.26 1.59
C ALA A 128 -6.81 -4.09 1.84
N LEU A 129 -7.88 -3.46 2.34
CA LEU A 129 -9.15 -4.13 2.62
C LEU A 129 -9.76 -4.73 1.35
N LYS A 130 -9.65 -4.02 0.22
CA LYS A 130 -10.09 -4.54 -1.09
C LYS A 130 -9.31 -5.80 -1.45
N GLY A 131 -7.98 -5.79 -1.38
CA GLY A 131 -7.14 -6.96 -1.65
C GLY A 131 -7.47 -8.15 -0.74
N PHE A 132 -7.61 -7.93 0.57
CA PHE A 132 -7.98 -9.00 1.50
C PHE A 132 -9.42 -9.53 1.31
N ARG A 133 -10.33 -8.73 0.73
CA ARG A 133 -11.65 -9.22 0.33
C ARG A 133 -11.57 -10.11 -0.91
N GLU A 134 -10.72 -9.78 -1.87
CA GLU A 134 -10.48 -10.58 -3.08
C GLU A 134 -9.84 -11.94 -2.74
N THR A 135 -8.90 -11.97 -1.77
CA THR A 135 -8.23 -13.21 -1.34
C THR A 135 -9.02 -14.01 -0.29
N GLY A 136 -10.06 -13.42 0.32
CA GLY A 136 -10.84 -14.07 1.36
C GLY A 136 -10.18 -14.09 2.74
N GLU A 137 -9.11 -13.33 2.97
CA GLU A 137 -8.33 -13.29 4.20
C GLU A 137 -9.05 -12.56 5.35
N LEU A 138 -10.02 -13.23 5.98
CA LEU A 138 -10.92 -12.64 6.99
C LEU A 138 -10.20 -12.04 8.20
N ARG A 139 -9.09 -12.66 8.65
CA ARG A 139 -8.30 -12.13 9.77
C ARG A 139 -7.70 -10.77 9.48
N TRP A 140 -7.15 -10.60 8.26
CA TRP A 140 -6.59 -9.33 7.83
C TRP A 140 -7.68 -8.28 7.54
N GLN A 141 -8.82 -8.69 6.99
CA GLN A 141 -9.98 -7.79 6.84
C GLN A 141 -10.41 -7.19 8.19
N ALA A 142 -10.58 -8.04 9.21
CA ALA A 142 -10.93 -7.58 10.55
C ALA A 142 -9.88 -6.60 11.11
N ARG A 143 -8.59 -6.92 10.95
CA ARG A 143 -7.49 -6.07 11.43
C ARG A 143 -7.49 -4.70 10.77
N VAL A 144 -7.69 -4.65 9.46
CA VAL A 144 -7.75 -3.38 8.72
C VAL A 144 -8.96 -2.56 9.12
N LEU A 145 -10.14 -3.18 9.27
CA LEU A 145 -11.35 -2.50 9.76
C LEU A 145 -11.13 -1.87 11.14
N SER A 146 -10.48 -2.60 12.07
CA SER A 146 -10.13 -2.05 13.39
C SER A 146 -9.14 -0.89 13.29
N ASN A 147 -8.17 -0.95 12.37
CA ASN A 147 -7.22 0.15 12.14
C ASN A 147 -7.91 1.41 11.60
N ILE A 148 -8.86 1.26 10.67
CA ILE A 148 -9.69 2.36 10.16
C ILE A 148 -10.55 2.93 11.31
N GLY A 149 -11.20 2.07 12.10
CA GLY A 149 -12.00 2.48 13.25
C GLY A 149 -11.19 3.32 14.26
N ASN A 150 -9.94 2.96 14.52
CA ASN A 150 -9.06 3.73 15.38
C ASN A 150 -8.74 5.13 14.80
N ILE A 151 -8.61 5.27 13.48
CA ILE A 151 -8.46 6.60 12.84
C ILE A 151 -9.75 7.40 12.98
N GLU A 152 -10.91 6.78 12.76
CA GLU A 152 -12.21 7.44 12.89
C GLU A 152 -12.43 8.00 14.31
N ILE A 153 -11.96 7.29 15.36
CA ILE A 153 -11.95 7.83 16.73
C ILE A 153 -11.09 9.10 16.82
N GLN A 154 -9.88 9.09 16.26
CA GLN A 154 -8.98 10.24 16.28
C GLN A 154 -9.55 11.45 15.53
N LEU A 155 -10.36 11.20 14.51
CA LEU A 155 -11.07 12.23 13.74
C LEU A 155 -12.38 12.69 14.42
N GLY A 156 -12.78 12.07 15.54
CA GLY A 156 -14.01 12.38 16.25
C GLY A 156 -15.28 11.73 15.67
N ASN A 157 -15.13 10.87 14.66
CA ASN A 157 -16.24 10.18 14.00
C ASN A 157 -16.63 8.88 14.74
N HIS A 158 -16.96 9.00 16.02
CA HIS A 158 -17.17 7.84 16.90
C HIS A 158 -18.25 6.85 16.42
N GLY A 159 -19.29 7.35 15.73
CA GLY A 159 -20.33 6.49 15.15
C GLY A 159 -19.79 5.55 14.08
N ALA A 160 -19.07 6.10 13.11
CA ALA A 160 -18.41 5.31 12.04
C ALA A 160 -17.39 4.31 12.60
N ALA A 161 -16.62 4.71 13.62
CA ALA A 161 -15.68 3.83 14.28
C ALA A 161 -16.35 2.59 14.88
N LEU A 162 -17.49 2.78 15.57
CA LEU A 162 -18.24 1.68 16.18
C LEU A 162 -18.79 0.70 15.14
N GLU A 163 -19.31 1.18 14.02
CA GLU A 163 -19.75 0.32 12.91
C GLU A 163 -18.60 -0.53 12.34
N LEU A 164 -17.41 0.04 12.22
CA LEU A 164 -16.21 -0.66 11.75
C LEU A 164 -15.76 -1.75 12.73
N PHE A 165 -15.78 -1.46 14.03
CA PHE A 165 -15.47 -2.48 15.05
C PHE A 165 -16.52 -3.62 15.09
N GLU A 166 -17.80 -3.32 14.87
CA GLU A 166 -18.83 -4.36 14.74
C GLU A 166 -18.58 -5.28 13.54
N GLN A 167 -18.21 -4.72 12.39
CA GLN A 167 -17.82 -5.49 11.21
C GLN A 167 -16.59 -6.35 11.48
N ALA A 168 -15.56 -5.80 12.14
CA ALA A 168 -14.36 -6.56 12.53
C ALA A 168 -14.71 -7.71 13.47
N LEU A 169 -15.54 -7.47 14.49
CA LEU A 169 -16.00 -8.48 15.43
C LEU A 169 -16.76 -9.63 14.76
N GLU A 170 -17.60 -9.33 13.77
CA GLU A 170 -18.31 -10.37 13.02
C GLU A 170 -17.34 -11.26 12.23
N LEU A 171 -16.35 -10.67 11.56
CA LEU A 171 -15.33 -11.44 10.84
C LEU A 171 -14.51 -12.32 11.79
N ARG A 172 -14.08 -11.79 12.94
CA ARG A 172 -13.29 -12.55 13.91
C ARG A 172 -14.06 -13.72 14.51
N ARG A 173 -15.37 -13.58 14.77
CA ARG A 173 -16.22 -14.69 15.22
C ARG A 173 -16.29 -15.80 14.19
N ARG A 174 -16.33 -15.46 12.90
CA ARG A 174 -16.37 -16.47 11.82
C ARG A 174 -15.10 -17.32 11.71
N ILE A 175 -13.99 -16.85 12.25
CA ILE A 175 -12.69 -17.55 12.21
C ILE A 175 -12.22 -18.00 13.60
N ASP A 176 -13.08 -17.94 14.62
CA ASP A 176 -12.78 -18.30 16.01
C ASP A 176 -11.55 -17.57 16.58
N ASP A 177 -11.30 -16.33 16.16
CA ASP A 177 -10.20 -15.49 16.66
C ASP A 177 -10.57 -14.82 17.98
N ALA A 178 -10.56 -15.59 19.07
CA ALA A 178 -10.96 -15.12 20.39
C ALA A 178 -10.12 -13.93 20.89
N GLU A 179 -8.81 -13.95 20.66
CA GLU A 179 -7.91 -12.84 21.05
C GLU A 179 -8.30 -11.55 20.33
N GLY A 180 -8.47 -11.62 19.01
CA GLY A 180 -8.91 -10.50 18.21
C GLY A 180 -10.29 -9.97 18.61
N VAL A 181 -11.24 -10.86 18.94
CA VAL A 181 -12.56 -10.46 19.49
C VAL A 181 -12.38 -9.63 20.76
N GLY A 182 -11.51 -10.05 21.67
CA GLY A 182 -11.26 -9.31 22.90
C GLY A 182 -10.68 -7.92 22.66
N PHE A 183 -9.71 -7.79 21.76
CA PHE A 183 -9.14 -6.49 21.39
C PHE A 183 -10.15 -5.57 20.70
N ASP A 184 -10.97 -6.08 19.77
CA ASP A 184 -11.97 -5.26 19.08
C ASP A 184 -13.11 -4.82 20.00
N LEU A 185 -13.51 -5.66 20.96
CA LEU A 185 -14.44 -5.25 22.01
C LEU A 185 -13.87 -4.13 22.89
N ASN A 186 -12.58 -4.20 23.25
CA ASN A 186 -11.92 -3.13 23.99
C ASN A 186 -11.81 -1.84 23.16
N ASN A 187 -11.49 -1.91 21.87
CA ASN A 187 -11.42 -0.75 20.98
C ASN A 187 -12.81 -0.10 20.82
N ALA A 188 -13.87 -0.90 20.68
CA ALA A 188 -15.23 -0.37 20.63
C ALA A 188 -15.63 0.30 21.95
N ALA A 189 -15.24 -0.28 23.10
CA ALA A 189 -15.47 0.33 24.40
C ALA A 189 -14.72 1.67 24.53
N PHE A 190 -13.47 1.73 24.08
CA PHE A 190 -12.71 2.99 24.03
C PHE A 190 -13.43 4.04 23.19
N GLY A 191 -13.98 3.67 22.01
CA GLY A 191 -14.80 4.55 21.19
C GLY A 191 -16.01 5.14 21.94
N HIS A 192 -16.70 4.30 22.71
CA HIS A 192 -17.80 4.75 23.58
C HIS A 192 -17.34 5.69 24.69
N VAL A 193 -16.18 5.44 25.32
CA VAL A 193 -15.60 6.32 26.35
C VAL A 193 -15.24 7.68 25.77
N GLN A 194 -14.60 7.73 24.58
CA GLN A 194 -14.26 8.98 23.91
C GLN A 194 -15.52 9.80 23.56
N ARG A 195 -16.56 9.14 23.07
CA ARG A 195 -17.87 9.78 22.84
C ARG A 195 -18.48 10.30 24.14
N ALA A 196 -18.40 9.53 25.22
CA ALA A 196 -18.88 9.95 26.54
C ALA A 196 -18.16 11.22 27.03
N LEU A 197 -16.84 11.31 26.87
CA LEU A 197 -16.06 12.50 27.23
C LEU A 197 -16.46 13.72 26.40
N GLN A 198 -16.72 13.54 25.12
CA GLN A 198 -17.23 14.61 24.24
C GLN A 198 -18.59 15.12 24.71
N LEU A 199 -19.55 14.21 25.02
CA LEU A 199 -20.88 14.55 25.52
C LEU A 199 -20.79 15.26 26.88
N ARG A 200 -19.92 14.80 27.78
CA ARG A 200 -19.67 15.46 29.06
C ARG A 200 -19.14 16.88 28.87
N GLY A 201 -18.21 17.09 27.94
CA GLY A 201 -17.71 18.42 27.58
C GLY A 201 -18.81 19.36 27.02
N ALA A 202 -19.83 18.81 26.39
CA ALA A 202 -21.02 19.51 25.92
C ALA A 202 -22.12 19.70 27.01
N GLY A 203 -21.90 19.19 28.22
CA GLY A 203 -22.86 19.27 29.33
C GLY A 203 -23.94 18.19 29.36
N ASP A 204 -23.95 17.25 28.42
CA ASP A 204 -24.92 16.14 28.37
C ASP A 204 -24.42 14.95 29.23
N THR A 205 -24.64 15.05 30.54
CA THR A 205 -24.24 14.05 31.50
C THR A 205 -25.05 12.74 31.39
N THR A 206 -26.30 12.79 30.94
CA THR A 206 -27.17 11.62 30.78
C THR A 206 -26.67 10.74 29.64
N SER A 207 -26.45 11.32 28.46
CA SER A 207 -25.89 10.56 27.33
C SER A 207 -24.46 10.08 27.61
N CYS A 208 -23.64 10.87 28.30
CA CYS A 208 -22.33 10.43 28.78
C CYS A 208 -22.42 9.16 29.61
N GLN A 209 -23.34 9.11 30.59
CA GLN A 209 -23.53 7.92 31.42
C GLN A 209 -23.93 6.70 30.58
N HIS A 210 -24.88 6.86 29.65
CA HIS A 210 -25.31 5.76 28.78
C HIS A 210 -24.18 5.21 27.90
N GLU A 211 -23.33 6.09 27.36
CA GLU A 211 -22.19 5.65 26.56
C GLU A 211 -21.15 4.89 27.42
N CYS A 212 -20.85 5.37 28.63
CA CYS A 212 -19.98 4.65 29.56
C CYS A 212 -20.56 3.28 29.95
N GLU A 213 -21.87 3.16 30.18
CA GLU A 213 -22.51 1.87 30.45
C GLU A 213 -22.42 0.91 29.28
N ARG A 214 -22.47 1.40 28.04
CA ARG A 214 -22.22 0.59 26.84
C ARG A 214 -20.77 0.11 26.81
N ALA A 215 -19.81 1.00 27.07
CA ALA A 215 -18.40 0.66 27.16
C ALA A 215 -18.17 -0.45 28.20
N LEU A 216 -18.71 -0.31 29.41
CA LEU A 216 -18.56 -1.30 30.47
C LEU A 216 -19.10 -2.68 30.06
N ARG A 217 -20.26 -2.75 29.39
CA ARG A 217 -20.81 -4.02 28.88
C ARG A 217 -19.89 -4.71 27.85
N LEU A 218 -19.24 -3.91 26.99
CA LEU A 218 -18.28 -4.46 26.03
C LEU A 218 -17.01 -4.95 26.73
N LEU A 219 -16.52 -4.20 27.72
CA LEU A 219 -15.37 -4.56 28.53
C LEU A 219 -15.60 -5.82 29.37
N ASP A 220 -16.79 -5.98 29.95
CA ASP A 220 -17.17 -7.23 30.64
C ASP A 220 -17.05 -8.43 29.71
N ARG A 221 -17.50 -8.31 28.48
CA ARG A 221 -17.38 -9.36 27.45
C ARG A 221 -15.92 -9.61 27.05
N ALA A 222 -15.14 -8.55 26.84
CA ALA A 222 -13.71 -8.67 26.54
C ALA A 222 -12.95 -9.34 27.68
N LEU A 223 -13.28 -8.97 28.92
CA LEU A 223 -12.71 -9.55 30.13
C LEU A 223 -13.07 -11.04 30.31
N ALA A 224 -14.32 -11.40 29.97
CA ALA A 224 -14.72 -12.80 29.99
C ALA A 224 -13.92 -13.66 28.98
N VAL A 225 -13.72 -13.15 27.76
CA VAL A 225 -12.90 -13.79 26.74
C VAL A 225 -11.44 -13.89 27.19
N SER A 226 -10.85 -12.81 27.70
CA SER A 226 -9.44 -12.82 28.13
C SER A 226 -9.19 -13.79 29.28
N ARG A 227 -10.11 -13.89 30.24
CA ARG A 227 -10.06 -14.86 31.36
C ARG A 227 -10.20 -16.30 30.90
N GLN A 228 -11.14 -16.57 29.99
CA GLN A 228 -11.38 -17.91 29.44
C GLN A 228 -10.13 -18.46 28.73
N TYR A 229 -9.40 -17.64 28.01
CA TYR A 229 -8.25 -18.06 27.21
C TYR A 229 -6.89 -17.73 27.85
N GLY A 230 -6.88 -17.08 29.02
CA GLY A 230 -5.66 -16.74 29.75
C GLY A 230 -4.83 -15.61 29.15
N TYR A 231 -5.46 -14.68 28.41
CA TYR A 231 -4.80 -13.52 27.80
C TYR A 231 -4.56 -12.42 28.84
N LYS A 232 -3.58 -12.60 29.71
CA LYS A 232 -3.31 -11.71 30.85
C LYS A 232 -3.11 -10.24 30.48
N ARG A 233 -2.43 -9.98 29.37
CA ARG A 233 -2.23 -8.62 28.88
C ARG A 233 -3.57 -7.95 28.51
N LEU A 234 -4.44 -8.66 27.79
CA LEU A 234 -5.76 -8.15 27.43
C LEU A 234 -6.64 -7.97 28.67
N GLU A 235 -6.57 -8.89 29.64
CA GLU A 235 -7.28 -8.79 30.91
C GLU A 235 -6.92 -7.48 31.63
N ALA A 236 -5.62 -7.17 31.76
CA ALA A 236 -5.15 -5.91 32.33
C ALA A 236 -5.70 -4.68 31.56
N ILE A 237 -5.61 -4.68 30.23
CA ILE A 237 -6.10 -3.57 29.40
C ILE A 237 -7.61 -3.36 29.60
N CYS A 238 -8.41 -4.44 29.67
CA CYS A 238 -9.84 -4.34 29.90
C CYS A 238 -10.17 -3.70 31.26
N VAL A 239 -9.49 -4.13 32.33
CA VAL A 239 -9.71 -3.56 33.67
C VAL A 239 -9.32 -2.08 33.72
N GLN A 240 -8.23 -1.70 33.05
CA GLN A 240 -7.84 -0.31 32.88
C GLN A 240 -8.92 0.51 32.17
N SER A 241 -9.39 0.04 31.00
CA SER A 241 -10.42 0.74 30.23
C SER A 241 -11.74 0.89 31.01
N MET A 242 -12.06 -0.08 31.90
CA MET A 242 -13.19 0.05 32.82
C MET A 242 -12.95 1.20 33.82
N GLY A 243 -11.75 1.33 34.36
CA GLY A 243 -11.36 2.47 35.21
C GLY A 243 -11.56 3.80 34.51
N GLU A 244 -11.12 3.93 33.25
CA GLU A 244 -11.32 5.12 32.42
C GLU A 244 -12.81 5.45 32.19
N ALA A 245 -13.64 4.43 31.96
CA ALA A 245 -15.07 4.60 31.83
C ALA A 245 -15.71 5.16 33.13
N TYR A 246 -15.30 4.66 34.30
CA TYR A 246 -15.76 5.20 35.58
C TYR A 246 -15.27 6.63 35.84
N LEU A 247 -14.05 6.96 35.43
CA LEU A 247 -13.56 8.35 35.48
C LEU A 247 -14.37 9.28 34.58
N ALA A 248 -14.73 8.82 33.37
CA ALA A 248 -15.61 9.58 32.48
C ALA A 248 -17.00 9.82 33.09
N MET A 249 -17.48 8.90 33.91
CA MET A 249 -18.72 9.02 34.70
C MET A 249 -18.57 9.90 35.96
N ALA A 250 -17.40 10.50 36.21
CA ALA A 250 -17.07 11.22 37.43
C ALA A 250 -17.23 10.35 38.71
N ARG A 251 -16.84 9.08 38.63
CA ARG A 251 -16.84 8.10 39.75
C ARG A 251 -15.44 7.61 40.08
N PRO A 252 -14.51 8.50 40.50
CA PRO A 252 -13.11 8.12 40.73
C PRO A 252 -12.94 7.08 41.84
N GLU A 253 -13.85 7.02 42.82
CA GLU A 253 -13.78 6.04 43.91
C GLU A 253 -14.00 4.60 43.40
N ILE A 254 -14.82 4.41 42.36
CA ILE A 254 -15.04 3.10 41.75
C ILE A 254 -13.81 2.71 40.92
N ALA A 255 -13.27 3.64 40.12
CA ALA A 255 -12.05 3.43 39.36
C ALA A 255 -10.88 3.05 40.29
N LEU A 256 -10.75 3.71 41.44
CA LEU A 256 -9.73 3.39 42.44
C LEU A 256 -9.85 1.97 43.02
N LYS A 257 -11.08 1.48 43.23
CA LYS A 257 -11.29 0.09 43.72
C LYS A 257 -10.81 -0.97 42.74
N MET A 258 -10.72 -0.66 41.46
CA MET A 258 -10.22 -1.56 40.41
C MET A 258 -8.68 -1.55 40.30
N ALA A 259 -8.02 -0.54 40.83
CA ALA A 259 -6.58 -0.37 40.72
C ALA A 259 -5.75 -1.57 41.23
N PRO A 260 -6.06 -2.22 42.41
CA PRO A 260 -5.30 -3.38 42.87
C PRO A 260 -5.37 -4.56 41.89
N GLU A 261 -6.55 -4.85 41.34
CA GLU A 261 -6.74 -5.92 40.35
C GLU A 261 -5.95 -5.61 39.09
N PHE A 262 -6.05 -4.39 38.54
CA PHE A 262 -5.30 -3.97 37.39
C PHE A 262 -3.79 -4.13 37.60
N LEU A 263 -3.24 -3.59 38.70
CA LEU A 263 -1.81 -3.64 38.98
C LEU A 263 -1.30 -5.09 39.18
N ALA A 264 -2.12 -5.97 39.78
CA ALA A 264 -1.79 -7.39 39.90
C ALA A 264 -1.69 -8.04 38.52
N LEU A 265 -2.68 -7.81 37.64
CA LEU A 265 -2.70 -8.35 36.28
C LEU A 265 -1.57 -7.81 35.43
N ALA A 266 -1.27 -6.53 35.55
CA ALA A 266 -0.14 -5.90 34.86
C ALA A 266 1.19 -6.57 35.24
N ARG A 267 1.43 -6.83 36.53
CA ARG A 267 2.60 -7.57 37.02
C ARG A 267 2.64 -9.02 36.54
N GLU A 268 1.49 -9.73 36.59
CA GLU A 268 1.40 -11.07 36.05
C GLU A 268 1.69 -11.16 34.55
N SER A 269 1.33 -10.12 33.78
CA SER A 269 1.62 -10.07 32.34
C SER A 269 3.12 -9.88 32.03
N GLY A 270 3.91 -9.43 33.02
CA GLY A 270 5.32 -9.08 32.85
C GLY A 270 5.55 -7.80 32.02
N ASP A 271 4.49 -7.09 31.66
CA ASP A 271 4.57 -5.87 30.84
C ASP A 271 4.79 -4.64 31.74
N ARG A 272 6.04 -4.24 31.86
CA ARG A 272 6.46 -3.08 32.67
C ARG A 272 5.80 -1.77 32.22
N TRP A 273 5.49 -1.63 30.94
CA TRP A 273 4.83 -0.43 30.44
C TRP A 273 3.39 -0.36 30.96
N ILE A 274 2.64 -1.48 30.91
CA ILE A 274 1.26 -1.54 31.42
C ILE A 274 1.25 -1.28 32.93
N GLU A 275 2.20 -1.84 33.69
CA GLU A 275 2.29 -1.60 35.14
C GLU A 275 2.53 -0.10 35.44
N ALA A 276 3.49 0.54 34.74
CA ALA A 276 3.79 1.96 34.92
C ALA A 276 2.60 2.85 34.53
N TYR A 277 1.92 2.49 33.44
CA TYR A 277 0.72 3.21 32.99
C TYR A 277 -0.39 3.15 34.06
N GLY A 278 -0.59 1.98 34.66
CA GLY A 278 -1.56 1.83 35.74
C GLY A 278 -1.22 2.63 36.98
N LEU A 279 0.03 2.63 37.39
CA LEU A 279 0.49 3.47 38.52
C LEU A 279 0.22 4.95 38.22
N ALA A 280 0.45 5.40 36.99
CA ALA A 280 0.16 6.77 36.58
C ALA A 280 -1.34 7.09 36.64
N CYS A 281 -2.20 6.17 36.16
CA CYS A 281 -3.65 6.33 36.24
C CYS A 281 -4.14 6.39 37.70
N VAL A 282 -3.64 5.51 38.56
CA VAL A 282 -4.00 5.53 40.00
C VAL A 282 -3.52 6.82 40.66
N GLY A 283 -2.32 7.28 40.34
CA GLY A 283 -1.80 8.56 40.82
C GLY A 283 -2.67 9.75 40.38
N GLU A 284 -3.15 9.75 39.12
CA GLU A 284 -4.07 10.77 38.64
C GLU A 284 -5.41 10.76 39.40
N ILE A 285 -5.96 9.57 39.67
CA ILE A 285 -7.18 9.41 40.48
C ILE A 285 -6.96 9.93 41.90
N ARG A 286 -5.85 9.60 42.54
CA ARG A 286 -5.51 10.09 43.88
C ARG A 286 -5.42 11.61 43.92
N HIS A 287 -4.81 12.20 42.91
CA HIS A 287 -4.75 13.67 42.79
C HIS A 287 -6.19 14.25 42.70
N GLN A 288 -7.07 13.69 41.87
CA GLN A 288 -8.46 14.16 41.73
C GLN A 288 -9.28 14.01 43.03
N LEU A 289 -8.93 13.03 43.86
CA LEU A 289 -9.54 12.81 45.18
C LEU A 289 -8.98 13.73 46.27
N GLY A 290 -8.01 14.60 45.96
CA GLY A 290 -7.37 15.49 46.93
C GLY A 290 -6.33 14.81 47.82
N GLU A 291 -5.72 13.74 47.36
CA GLU A 291 -4.68 12.95 48.03
C GLU A 291 -3.32 13.16 47.30
N PRO A 292 -2.73 14.40 47.36
CA PRO A 292 -1.57 14.74 46.56
C PRO A 292 -0.28 13.99 46.93
N VAL A 293 -0.14 13.56 48.19
CA VAL A 293 1.06 12.84 48.65
C VAL A 293 1.16 11.47 48.00
N GLU A 294 0.09 10.69 48.07
CA GLU A 294 0.00 9.38 47.43
C GLU A 294 0.09 9.48 45.90
N ALA A 295 -0.51 10.53 45.33
CA ALA A 295 -0.40 10.81 43.90
C ALA A 295 1.06 11.02 43.47
N ILE A 296 1.83 11.84 44.20
CA ILE A 296 3.25 12.13 43.92
C ILE A 296 4.08 10.83 43.96
N GLU A 297 3.86 9.97 44.95
CA GLU A 297 4.58 8.70 45.10
C GLU A 297 4.35 7.76 43.90
N LEU A 298 3.09 7.55 43.56
CA LEU A 298 2.70 6.67 42.46
C LEU A 298 3.18 7.19 41.09
N LEU A 299 2.97 8.48 40.84
CA LEU A 299 3.40 9.15 39.61
C LEU A 299 4.93 9.17 39.49
N GLY A 300 5.65 9.34 40.58
CA GLY A 300 7.12 9.29 40.62
C GLY A 300 7.64 7.90 40.25
N THR A 301 7.00 6.84 40.76
CA THR A 301 7.33 5.44 40.39
C THR A 301 7.06 5.15 38.93
N ALA A 302 5.91 5.59 38.41
CA ALA A 302 5.55 5.46 37.00
C ALA A 302 6.56 6.22 36.10
N LEU A 303 6.91 7.45 36.46
CA LEU A 303 7.88 8.25 35.73
C LEU A 303 9.25 7.58 35.63
N ALA A 304 9.77 7.05 36.74
CA ALA A 304 11.05 6.32 36.74
C ALA A 304 11.02 5.08 35.82
N THR A 305 9.90 4.40 35.75
CA THR A 305 9.75 3.26 34.84
C THR A 305 9.68 3.72 33.38
N PHE A 306 8.93 4.77 33.07
CA PHE A 306 8.87 5.32 31.71
C PHE A 306 10.21 5.89 31.25
N GLU A 307 11.00 6.47 32.19
CA GLU A 307 12.37 6.88 31.90
C GLU A 307 13.26 5.70 31.50
N ALA A 308 13.19 4.60 32.25
CA ALA A 308 13.93 3.37 31.95
C ALA A 308 13.50 2.70 30.63
N LEU A 309 12.25 2.89 30.22
CA LEU A 309 11.69 2.39 28.96
C LEU A 309 11.85 3.37 27.79
N GLY A 310 12.28 4.61 28.04
CA GLY A 310 12.37 5.65 27.03
C GLY A 310 11.00 6.14 26.52
N ALA A 311 9.92 5.93 27.27
CA ALA A 311 8.53 6.27 26.89
C ALA A 311 8.24 7.76 27.12
N ARG A 312 8.81 8.62 26.27
CA ARG A 312 8.83 10.08 26.45
C ARG A 312 7.45 10.73 26.42
N ASP A 313 6.50 10.21 25.64
CA ASP A 313 5.12 10.70 25.60
C ASP A 313 4.45 10.53 26.97
N GLU A 314 4.58 9.34 27.57
CA GLU A 314 4.04 9.05 28.90
C GLU A 314 4.77 9.86 29.99
N MET A 315 6.07 10.05 29.84
CA MET A 315 6.83 10.92 30.75
C MET A 315 6.27 12.34 30.74
N ALA A 316 6.00 12.91 29.57
CA ALA A 316 5.43 14.25 29.46
C ALA A 316 4.05 14.34 30.13
N ARG A 317 3.17 13.34 29.89
CA ARG A 317 1.85 13.24 30.52
C ARG A 317 1.95 13.15 32.06
N VAL A 318 2.78 12.25 32.54
CA VAL A 318 2.96 12.03 34.00
C VAL A 318 3.53 13.26 34.68
N LEU A 319 4.54 13.94 34.09
CA LEU A 319 5.14 15.16 34.62
C LEU A 319 4.13 16.30 34.72
N ARG A 320 3.17 16.39 33.78
CA ARG A 320 2.10 17.40 33.86
C ARG A 320 1.17 17.15 35.04
N ILE A 321 0.82 15.88 35.32
CA ILE A 321 -0.02 15.51 36.46
C ILE A 321 0.77 15.70 37.77
N LEU A 322 2.05 15.31 37.80
CA LEU A 322 2.96 15.57 38.93
C LEU A 322 3.03 17.06 39.27
N SER A 323 3.10 17.94 38.28
CA SER A 323 3.08 19.38 38.50
C SER A 323 1.82 19.81 39.26
N GLN A 324 0.65 19.32 38.87
CA GLN A 324 -0.61 19.64 39.53
C GLN A 324 -0.67 19.06 40.95
N ALA A 325 -0.17 17.84 41.15
CA ALA A 325 -0.12 17.19 42.46
C ALA A 325 0.83 17.93 43.43
N HIS A 326 2.01 18.36 42.94
CA HIS A 326 2.95 19.20 43.73
C HIS A 326 2.35 20.56 44.08
N GLU A 327 1.64 21.20 43.12
CA GLU A 327 0.94 22.47 43.39
C GLU A 327 -0.12 22.30 44.50
N ALA A 328 -0.93 21.23 44.43
CA ALA A 328 -1.93 20.90 45.45
C ALA A 328 -1.29 20.57 46.80
N HIS A 329 -0.09 20.01 46.80
CA HIS A 329 0.69 19.78 48.04
C HIS A 329 1.35 21.03 48.58
N GLY A 330 1.42 22.11 47.82
CA GLY A 330 2.06 23.36 48.21
C GLY A 330 3.55 23.48 47.84
N ASP A 331 4.13 22.47 47.17
CA ASP A 331 5.52 22.54 46.68
C ASP A 331 5.55 23.14 45.25
N LEU A 332 5.51 24.46 45.21
CA LEU A 332 5.54 25.24 43.97
C LEU A 332 6.85 25.08 43.18
N SER A 333 7.97 24.77 43.89
CA SER A 333 9.25 24.54 43.23
C SER A 333 9.25 23.25 42.41
N ALA A 334 8.81 22.15 43.02
CA ALA A 334 8.68 20.86 42.34
C ALA A 334 7.60 20.89 41.25
N ALA A 335 6.50 21.63 41.49
CA ALA A 335 5.45 21.85 40.49
C ALA A 335 6.01 22.52 39.22
N LEU A 336 6.76 23.63 39.40
CA LEU A 336 7.37 24.36 38.28
C LEU A 336 8.43 23.52 37.54
N ALA A 337 9.25 22.76 38.29
CA ALA A 337 10.25 21.86 37.69
C ALA A 337 9.60 20.80 36.83
N SER A 338 8.56 20.15 37.33
CA SER A 338 7.79 19.12 36.59
C SER A 338 7.12 19.69 35.33
N LEU A 339 6.50 20.87 35.43
CA LEU A 339 5.86 21.56 34.32
C LEU A 339 6.87 21.93 33.21
N ARG A 340 8.01 22.49 33.60
CA ARG A 340 9.07 22.84 32.62
C ARG A 340 9.60 21.61 31.89
N ARG A 341 9.81 20.51 32.62
CA ARG A 341 10.28 19.26 32.03
C ARG A 341 9.24 18.67 31.09
N SER A 342 7.94 18.68 31.46
CA SER A 342 6.84 18.25 30.59
C SER A 342 6.82 19.07 29.29
N ALA A 343 6.78 20.40 29.39
CA ALA A 343 6.77 21.30 28.24
C ALA A 343 7.98 21.12 27.31
N GLN A 344 9.17 20.90 27.89
CA GLN A 344 10.38 20.63 27.13
C GLN A 344 10.29 19.32 26.34
N LEU A 345 9.79 18.24 26.97
CA LEU A 345 9.56 16.95 26.30
C LEU A 345 8.50 17.06 25.19
N GLU A 346 7.38 17.72 25.46
CA GLU A 346 6.32 17.95 24.46
C GLU A 346 6.85 18.72 23.24
N GLN A 347 7.66 19.74 23.46
CA GLN A 347 8.30 20.50 22.39
C GLN A 347 9.29 19.66 21.58
N GLN A 348 10.10 18.83 22.25
CA GLN A 348 11.03 17.91 21.58
C GLN A 348 10.27 16.89 20.73
N LEU A 349 9.24 16.22 21.29
CA LEU A 349 8.41 15.23 20.60
C LEU A 349 7.74 15.83 19.38
N LYS A 350 7.16 17.02 19.50
CA LYS A 350 6.54 17.74 18.38
C LYS A 350 7.55 18.10 17.27
N SER A 351 8.76 18.50 17.67
CA SER A 351 9.84 18.80 16.72
C SER A 351 10.28 17.54 15.98
N GLU A 352 10.49 16.43 16.70
CA GLU A 352 10.89 15.14 16.13
C GLU A 352 9.79 14.56 15.22
N GLU A 353 8.52 14.67 15.60
CA GLU A 353 7.39 14.27 14.76
C GLU A 353 7.36 15.07 13.46
N THR A 354 7.53 16.40 13.55
CA THR A 354 7.59 17.27 12.38
C THR A 354 8.76 16.91 11.47
N GLU A 355 9.93 16.63 12.04
CA GLU A 355 11.10 16.19 11.28
C GLU A 355 10.90 14.83 10.62
N ARG A 356 10.36 13.85 11.37
CA ARG A 356 10.04 12.51 10.81
C ARG A 356 9.06 12.62 9.67
N ARG A 357 8.00 13.41 9.83
CA ARG A 357 7.01 13.67 8.78
C ARG A 357 7.64 14.33 7.54
N ALA A 358 8.49 15.34 7.75
CA ALA A 358 9.20 16.01 6.66
C ALA A 358 10.14 15.06 5.91
N ARG A 359 10.89 14.21 6.63
CA ARG A 359 11.77 13.19 6.02
C ARG A 359 10.98 12.16 5.24
N ALA A 360 9.87 11.66 5.79
CA ALA A 360 9.00 10.71 5.11
C ALA A 360 8.40 11.28 3.81
N LEU A 361 7.91 12.52 3.85
CA LEU A 361 7.41 13.21 2.67
C LEU A 361 8.51 13.47 1.62
N ALA A 362 9.72 13.78 2.06
CA ALA A 362 10.87 13.96 1.17
C ALA A 362 11.28 12.63 0.49
N ALA A 363 11.30 11.53 1.22
CA ALA A 363 11.57 10.20 0.69
C ALA A 363 10.55 9.84 -0.39
N ARG A 364 9.25 9.97 -0.08
CA ARG A 364 8.19 9.69 -1.04
C ARG A 364 8.30 10.53 -2.33
N ARG A 365 8.54 11.83 -2.20
CA ARG A 365 8.75 12.70 -3.39
C ARG A 365 9.93 12.26 -4.25
N ARG A 366 10.99 11.69 -3.65
CA ARG A 366 12.12 11.14 -4.40
C ARG A 366 11.70 9.91 -5.19
N THR A 367 10.96 8.99 -4.55
CA THR A 367 10.44 7.78 -5.21
C THR A 367 9.49 8.14 -6.35
N GLU A 368 8.53 9.04 -6.11
CA GLU A 368 7.59 9.53 -7.14
C GLU A 368 8.35 10.12 -8.35
N ARG A 369 9.33 10.99 -8.12
CA ARG A 369 10.14 11.56 -9.20
C ARG A 369 10.95 10.51 -9.95
N ALA A 370 11.57 9.58 -9.23
CA ALA A 370 12.33 8.50 -9.86
C ALA A 370 11.43 7.61 -10.73
N THR A 371 10.20 7.33 -10.28
CA THR A 371 9.21 6.58 -11.05
C THR A 371 8.77 7.34 -12.30
N GLU A 372 8.45 8.63 -12.17
CA GLU A 372 8.09 9.49 -13.30
C GLU A 372 9.21 9.60 -14.33
N GLU A 373 10.45 9.76 -13.87
CA GLU A 373 11.63 9.78 -14.74
C GLU A 373 11.83 8.43 -15.44
N ALA A 374 11.72 7.32 -14.72
CA ALA A 374 11.82 5.98 -15.29
C ALA A 374 10.74 5.72 -16.35
N GLU A 375 9.48 6.10 -16.08
CA GLU A 375 8.40 6.01 -17.07
C GLU A 375 8.64 6.91 -18.28
N ARG A 376 9.14 8.12 -18.04
CA ARG A 376 9.51 9.04 -19.12
C ARG A 376 10.61 8.45 -20.00
N TYR A 377 11.69 7.92 -19.40
CA TYR A 377 12.75 7.24 -20.14
C TYR A 377 12.24 6.02 -20.89
N ARG A 378 11.35 5.24 -20.29
CA ARG A 378 10.73 4.08 -20.93
C ARG A 378 9.94 4.51 -22.17
N ARG A 379 9.09 5.55 -22.06
CA ARG A 379 8.34 6.08 -23.21
C ARG A 379 9.29 6.55 -24.31
N LEU A 380 10.28 7.36 -23.98
CA LEU A 380 11.28 7.84 -24.97
C LEU A 380 12.04 6.71 -25.64
N ALA A 381 12.29 5.61 -24.94
CA ALA A 381 13.00 4.45 -25.47
C ALA A 381 12.13 3.56 -26.38
N LEU A 382 10.82 3.48 -26.14
CA LEU A 382 9.93 2.49 -26.75
C LEU A 382 8.89 3.08 -27.69
N GLU A 383 8.51 4.35 -27.53
CA GLU A 383 7.43 4.98 -28.28
C GLU A 383 7.93 6.04 -29.25
N ASP A 384 7.20 6.25 -30.35
CA ASP A 384 7.36 7.39 -31.25
C ASP A 384 6.75 8.65 -30.61
N SER A 385 7.50 9.73 -30.53
CA SER A 385 7.12 10.94 -29.82
C SER A 385 5.92 11.69 -30.40
N LEU A 386 5.60 11.48 -31.70
CA LEU A 386 4.49 12.15 -32.37
C LEU A 386 3.19 11.35 -32.23
N THR A 387 3.25 10.04 -32.44
CA THR A 387 2.07 9.18 -32.55
C THR A 387 1.79 8.36 -31.27
N GLY A 388 2.79 8.24 -30.39
CA GLY A 388 2.73 7.40 -29.19
C GLY A 388 2.62 5.90 -29.48
N LEU A 389 2.79 5.47 -30.73
CA LEU A 389 2.93 4.07 -31.12
C LEU A 389 4.33 3.56 -30.81
N ALA A 390 4.56 2.24 -30.92
CA ALA A 390 5.90 1.69 -30.83
C ALA A 390 6.83 2.40 -31.83
N ASN A 391 8.03 2.80 -31.39
CA ASN A 391 9.04 3.31 -32.31
C ASN A 391 9.67 2.15 -33.09
N ARG A 392 10.37 2.46 -34.18
CA ARG A 392 10.98 1.46 -35.07
C ARG A 392 11.84 0.45 -34.30
N ARG A 393 12.69 0.91 -33.38
CA ARG A 393 13.58 0.03 -32.62
C ARG A 393 12.80 -0.97 -31.78
N HIS A 394 11.81 -0.51 -31.04
CA HIS A 394 10.97 -1.38 -30.22
C HIS A 394 10.18 -2.38 -31.07
N LEU A 395 9.68 -1.92 -32.22
CA LEU A 395 8.96 -2.76 -33.17
C LEU A 395 9.84 -3.87 -33.74
N ASP A 396 11.09 -3.57 -34.13
CA ASP A 396 12.04 -4.54 -34.66
C ASP A 396 12.40 -5.61 -33.61
N GLU A 397 12.61 -5.21 -32.35
CA GLU A 397 12.85 -6.12 -31.22
C GLU A 397 11.65 -7.03 -30.98
N GLN A 398 10.45 -6.48 -30.89
CA GLN A 398 9.22 -7.24 -30.64
C GLN A 398 8.86 -8.17 -31.80
N LEU A 399 9.03 -7.76 -33.04
CA LEU A 399 8.78 -8.58 -34.21
C LEU A 399 9.66 -9.84 -34.17
N GLY A 400 10.95 -9.68 -33.82
CA GLY A 400 11.87 -10.80 -33.67
C GLY A 400 11.45 -11.78 -32.58
N ASP A 401 11.00 -11.28 -31.43
CA ASP A 401 10.51 -12.11 -30.33
C ASP A 401 9.22 -12.86 -30.72
N MET A 402 8.26 -12.14 -31.30
CA MET A 402 6.99 -12.73 -31.76
C MET A 402 7.20 -13.82 -32.83
N MET A 403 8.13 -13.64 -33.74
CA MET A 403 8.44 -14.66 -34.75
C MET A 403 9.05 -15.92 -34.10
N ARG A 404 9.97 -15.76 -33.15
CA ARG A 404 10.55 -16.90 -32.41
C ARG A 404 9.48 -17.66 -31.61
N GLU A 405 8.60 -16.95 -30.94
CA GLU A 405 7.50 -17.52 -30.19
C GLU A 405 6.50 -18.24 -31.11
N ALA A 406 6.10 -17.62 -32.22
CA ALA A 406 5.21 -18.23 -33.19
C ALA A 406 5.79 -19.54 -33.76
N LYS A 407 7.08 -19.55 -34.11
CA LYS A 407 7.76 -20.75 -34.61
C LYS A 407 7.78 -21.87 -33.57
N SER A 408 8.03 -21.56 -32.29
CA SER A 408 8.02 -22.56 -31.20
C SER A 408 6.65 -23.17 -30.94
N ARG A 409 5.58 -22.40 -31.18
CA ARG A 409 4.19 -22.85 -30.96
C ARG A 409 3.49 -23.40 -32.23
N GLY A 410 4.18 -23.44 -33.37
CA GLY A 410 3.56 -23.81 -34.63
C GLY A 410 2.48 -22.86 -35.10
N SER A 411 2.50 -21.60 -34.69
CA SER A 411 1.59 -20.53 -35.09
C SER A 411 2.25 -19.57 -36.08
N VAL A 412 1.48 -18.65 -36.63
CA VAL A 412 1.95 -17.65 -37.57
C VAL A 412 1.72 -16.25 -37.04
N ILE A 413 2.51 -15.28 -37.52
CA ILE A 413 2.22 -13.85 -37.41
C ILE A 413 2.02 -13.29 -38.80
N THR A 414 1.19 -12.25 -38.90
CA THR A 414 1.04 -11.48 -40.13
C THR A 414 1.47 -10.05 -39.89
N VAL A 415 2.30 -9.53 -40.78
CA VAL A 415 2.81 -8.14 -40.75
C VAL A 415 2.09 -7.35 -41.84
N ALA A 416 1.59 -6.18 -41.46
CA ALA A 416 1.04 -5.20 -42.39
C ALA A 416 1.92 -3.96 -42.40
N LEU A 417 2.42 -3.56 -43.55
CA LEU A 417 3.07 -2.27 -43.76
C LEU A 417 2.05 -1.32 -44.38
N ALA A 418 1.81 -0.20 -43.74
CA ALA A 418 0.82 0.80 -44.11
C ALA A 418 1.47 2.15 -44.35
N ASP A 419 1.01 2.89 -45.37
CA ASP A 419 1.56 4.20 -45.74
C ASP A 419 0.43 5.17 -46.05
N VAL A 420 0.58 6.40 -45.58
CA VAL A 420 -0.40 7.48 -45.78
C VAL A 420 -0.30 7.99 -47.20
N ASP A 421 -1.35 7.76 -47.97
CA ASP A 421 -1.38 8.13 -49.40
C ASP A 421 -1.18 9.63 -49.62
N HIS A 422 -0.26 9.97 -50.51
CA HIS A 422 0.05 11.35 -50.89
C HIS A 422 0.44 12.28 -49.73
N PHE A 423 1.06 11.75 -48.68
CA PHE A 423 1.40 12.50 -47.44
C PHE A 423 2.26 13.74 -47.72
N LYS A 424 3.23 13.64 -48.65
CA LYS A 424 4.00 14.81 -49.07
C LYS A 424 3.08 15.92 -49.62
N GLY A 425 2.07 15.57 -50.43
CA GLY A 425 1.09 16.52 -50.96
C GLY A 425 0.24 17.16 -49.84
N ILE A 426 -0.03 16.43 -48.73
CA ILE A 426 -0.70 16.98 -47.54
C ILE A 426 0.19 18.06 -46.91
N ASN A 427 1.46 17.76 -46.67
CA ASN A 427 2.41 18.72 -46.12
C ASN A 427 2.59 19.97 -46.99
N ASP A 428 2.79 19.76 -48.29
CA ASP A 428 3.03 20.85 -49.24
C ASP A 428 1.80 21.76 -49.38
N ARG A 429 0.57 21.21 -49.27
CA ARG A 429 -0.67 21.97 -49.45
C ARG A 429 -1.21 22.58 -48.16
N PHE A 430 -1.06 21.93 -47.02
CA PHE A 430 -1.73 22.31 -45.76
C PHE A 430 -0.77 22.67 -44.64
N SER A 431 0.48 22.41 -44.72
CA SER A 431 1.59 22.56 -43.75
C SER A 431 2.01 21.31 -43.04
N HIS A 432 3.25 21.29 -42.52
CA HIS A 432 3.77 20.20 -41.69
C HIS A 432 2.96 20.00 -40.39
N ALA A 433 2.42 21.08 -39.81
CA ALA A 433 1.59 20.97 -38.59
C ALA A 433 0.29 20.16 -38.86
N VAL A 434 -0.32 20.33 -40.03
CA VAL A 434 -1.47 19.52 -40.46
C VAL A 434 -1.05 18.08 -40.73
N GLY A 435 0.11 17.86 -41.36
CA GLY A 435 0.66 16.52 -41.56
C GLY A 435 0.93 15.79 -40.23
N ASP A 436 1.50 16.48 -39.25
CA ASP A 436 1.71 15.92 -37.92
C ASP A 436 0.39 15.52 -37.24
N GLU A 437 -0.67 16.34 -37.40
CA GLU A 437 -2.00 15.99 -36.84
C GLU A 437 -2.61 14.78 -37.56
N VAL A 438 -2.45 14.67 -38.88
CA VAL A 438 -2.83 13.49 -39.65
C VAL A 438 -2.13 12.25 -39.11
N LEU A 439 -0.82 12.31 -38.88
CA LEU A 439 -0.08 11.14 -38.33
C LEU A 439 -0.54 10.76 -36.92
N ARG A 440 -0.88 11.73 -36.05
CA ARG A 440 -1.44 11.45 -34.72
C ARG A 440 -2.78 10.72 -34.83
N CYS A 441 -3.71 11.24 -35.64
CA CYS A 441 -5.00 10.63 -35.86
C CYS A 441 -4.88 9.20 -36.44
N VAL A 442 -4.01 9.01 -37.43
CA VAL A 442 -3.73 7.66 -37.98
C VAL A 442 -3.20 6.76 -36.88
N GLY A 443 -2.26 7.22 -36.06
CA GLY A 443 -1.74 6.47 -34.93
C GLY A 443 -2.82 6.05 -33.92
N GLU A 444 -3.76 6.93 -33.60
CA GLU A 444 -4.91 6.63 -32.73
C GLU A 444 -5.82 5.57 -33.35
N ILE A 445 -6.13 5.68 -34.64
CA ILE A 445 -6.94 4.71 -35.36
C ILE A 445 -6.26 3.34 -35.37
N LEU A 446 -4.97 3.27 -35.66
CA LEU A 446 -4.20 2.03 -35.64
C LEU A 446 -4.23 1.37 -34.26
N ARG A 447 -3.99 2.15 -33.21
CA ARG A 447 -4.05 1.67 -31.81
C ARG A 447 -5.43 1.13 -31.44
N GLY A 448 -6.49 1.81 -31.85
CA GLY A 448 -7.88 1.42 -31.56
C GLY A 448 -8.32 0.12 -32.26
N HIS A 449 -7.61 -0.31 -33.31
CA HIS A 449 -7.90 -1.54 -34.06
C HIS A 449 -6.96 -2.71 -33.69
N CYS A 450 -5.93 -2.49 -32.89
CA CYS A 450 -5.09 -3.53 -32.31
C CYS A 450 -5.76 -4.15 -31.08
N ARG A 451 -5.80 -5.48 -31.01
CA ARG A 451 -6.23 -6.24 -29.83
C ARG A 451 -5.06 -6.52 -28.90
N GLY A 452 -5.32 -6.98 -27.68
CA GLY A 452 -4.26 -7.39 -26.76
C GLY A 452 -3.34 -8.45 -27.38
N GLY A 453 -2.06 -8.13 -27.52
CA GLY A 453 -1.06 -8.98 -28.15
C GLY A 453 -0.66 -8.59 -29.58
N ASP A 454 -1.41 -7.73 -30.26
CA ASP A 454 -1.00 -7.10 -31.52
C ASP A 454 -0.15 -5.85 -31.22
N ILE A 455 0.69 -5.45 -32.16
CA ILE A 455 1.55 -4.27 -32.02
C ILE A 455 1.33 -3.36 -33.21
N ALA A 456 1.19 -2.05 -32.93
CA ALA A 456 1.24 -1.00 -33.94
C ALA A 456 2.47 -0.11 -33.67
N GLY A 457 3.23 0.18 -34.70
CA GLY A 457 4.43 1.02 -34.60
C GLY A 457 4.57 1.95 -35.79
N ARG A 458 5.25 3.09 -35.56
CA ARG A 458 5.68 3.99 -36.62
C ARG A 458 7.04 3.55 -37.13
N TYR A 459 7.12 3.17 -38.39
CA TYR A 459 8.31 2.58 -39.01
C TYR A 459 9.15 3.59 -39.78
N GLY A 460 8.48 4.55 -40.44
CA GLY A 460 9.09 5.63 -41.25
C GLY A 460 8.41 6.98 -41.02
N TRP A 461 8.61 7.90 -41.99
CA TRP A 461 8.05 9.25 -41.91
C TRP A 461 6.52 9.24 -41.94
N GLU A 462 5.95 8.49 -42.88
CA GLU A 462 4.51 8.29 -43.10
C GLU A 462 4.12 6.82 -43.10
N GLU A 463 5.04 5.94 -42.67
CA GLU A 463 4.90 4.48 -42.68
C GLU A 463 4.64 3.92 -41.29
N PHE A 464 3.70 3.00 -41.22
CA PHE A 464 3.30 2.31 -40.02
C PHE A 464 3.38 0.81 -40.22
N VAL A 465 3.67 0.07 -39.17
CA VAL A 465 3.65 -1.40 -39.16
C VAL A 465 2.66 -1.88 -38.13
N LEU A 466 1.84 -2.86 -38.52
CA LEU A 466 0.98 -3.61 -37.65
C LEU A 466 1.45 -5.07 -37.65
N VAL A 467 1.59 -5.65 -36.46
CA VAL A 467 1.98 -7.06 -36.29
C VAL A 467 0.83 -7.77 -35.59
N PHE A 468 0.22 -8.73 -36.28
CA PHE A 468 -0.91 -9.50 -35.81
C PHE A 468 -0.46 -10.87 -35.33
N ARG A 469 -0.68 -11.18 -34.06
CA ARG A 469 -0.32 -12.46 -33.45
C ARG A 469 -1.37 -13.53 -33.72
N GLY A 470 -0.96 -14.67 -34.34
CA GLY A 470 -1.84 -15.82 -34.58
C GLY A 470 -2.95 -15.54 -35.58
N LEU A 471 -2.88 -14.50 -36.41
CA LEU A 471 -3.76 -14.27 -37.52
C LEU A 471 -3.09 -14.75 -38.83
N ASP A 472 -3.84 -15.51 -39.62
CA ASP A 472 -3.48 -15.76 -41.00
C ASP A 472 -3.70 -14.50 -41.88
N ILE A 473 -3.24 -14.57 -43.13
CA ILE A 473 -3.28 -13.40 -44.04
C ILE A 473 -4.73 -12.93 -44.31
N ARG A 474 -5.72 -13.83 -44.27
CA ARG A 474 -7.12 -13.49 -44.50
C ARG A 474 -7.69 -12.69 -43.32
N ALA A 475 -7.55 -13.22 -42.10
CA ALA A 475 -8.03 -12.56 -40.90
C ALA A 475 -7.31 -11.22 -40.65
N ALA A 476 -6.01 -11.15 -40.99
CA ALA A 476 -5.26 -9.91 -40.95
C ALA A 476 -5.72 -8.90 -42.00
N SER A 477 -6.07 -9.35 -43.22
CA SER A 477 -6.64 -8.50 -44.25
C SER A 477 -7.97 -7.87 -43.81
N ASP A 478 -8.85 -8.64 -43.18
CA ASP A 478 -10.10 -8.12 -42.60
C ASP A 478 -9.84 -7.06 -41.48
N ALA A 479 -8.81 -7.27 -40.67
CA ALA A 479 -8.40 -6.29 -39.66
C ALA A 479 -7.87 -5.01 -40.31
N CYS A 480 -7.03 -5.13 -41.32
CA CYS A 480 -6.49 -4.00 -42.06
C CYS A 480 -7.56 -3.23 -42.83
N GLU A 481 -8.59 -3.93 -43.37
CA GLU A 481 -9.70 -3.25 -44.04
C GLU A 481 -10.52 -2.38 -43.06
N ARG A 482 -10.68 -2.80 -41.81
CA ARG A 482 -11.30 -1.95 -40.79
C ARG A 482 -10.45 -0.71 -40.50
N VAL A 483 -9.12 -0.88 -40.42
CA VAL A 483 -8.16 0.22 -40.27
C VAL A 483 -8.27 1.18 -41.45
N ARG A 484 -8.16 0.68 -42.70
CA ARG A 484 -8.23 1.48 -43.92
C ARG A 484 -9.52 2.30 -43.97
N ARG A 485 -10.67 1.66 -43.71
CA ARG A 485 -11.98 2.34 -43.64
C ARG A 485 -12.06 3.34 -42.48
N GLY A 486 -11.45 3.02 -41.36
CA GLY A 486 -11.35 3.93 -40.21
C GLY A 486 -10.61 5.21 -40.58
N VAL A 487 -9.50 5.11 -41.32
CA VAL A 487 -8.77 6.26 -41.81
C VAL A 487 -9.54 7.01 -42.89
N GLU A 488 -10.10 6.32 -43.89
CA GLU A 488 -10.89 6.94 -44.96
C GLU A 488 -12.13 7.68 -44.43
N GLY A 489 -12.80 7.09 -43.43
CA GLY A 489 -14.04 7.61 -42.84
C GLY A 489 -13.85 8.60 -41.69
N TRP A 490 -12.62 8.88 -41.29
CA TRP A 490 -12.34 9.83 -40.21
C TRP A 490 -12.80 11.26 -40.56
N ASP A 491 -13.21 12.05 -39.59
CA ASP A 491 -13.64 13.43 -39.82
C ASP A 491 -12.44 14.39 -40.03
N TRP A 492 -11.76 14.21 -41.17
CA TRP A 492 -10.63 15.03 -41.55
C TRP A 492 -10.99 16.51 -41.73
N LYS A 493 -12.29 16.82 -41.93
CA LYS A 493 -12.77 18.17 -42.08
C LYS A 493 -12.65 18.98 -40.78
N SER A 494 -12.63 18.34 -39.66
CA SER A 494 -12.36 18.98 -38.37
C SER A 494 -10.95 19.58 -38.27
N ILE A 495 -9.99 19.02 -39.01
CA ILE A 495 -8.62 19.53 -39.12
C ILE A 495 -8.52 20.59 -40.24
N HIS A 496 -9.01 20.26 -41.44
CA HIS A 496 -9.08 21.20 -42.54
C HIS A 496 -10.20 20.81 -43.54
N PRO A 497 -11.05 21.76 -43.99
CA PRO A 497 -12.24 21.47 -44.81
C PRO A 497 -12.00 20.69 -46.10
N GLN A 498 -10.81 20.78 -46.67
CA GLN A 498 -10.43 20.10 -47.91
C GLN A 498 -9.55 18.88 -47.71
N LEU A 499 -9.24 18.52 -46.48
CA LEU A 499 -8.38 17.39 -46.16
C LEU A 499 -9.12 16.08 -46.42
N ARG A 500 -8.45 15.17 -47.09
CA ARG A 500 -8.84 13.77 -47.25
C ARG A 500 -7.58 12.93 -47.08
N VAL A 501 -7.67 11.86 -46.30
CA VAL A 501 -6.55 10.97 -46.02
C VAL A 501 -7.00 9.56 -46.30
N THR A 502 -6.19 8.80 -47.00
CA THR A 502 -6.36 7.36 -47.23
C THR A 502 -5.07 6.62 -46.91
N LEU A 503 -5.16 5.32 -46.86
CA LEU A 503 -4.05 4.46 -46.46
C LEU A 503 -3.93 3.29 -47.46
N SER A 504 -2.72 3.05 -47.95
CA SER A 504 -2.37 1.85 -48.71
C SER A 504 -1.68 0.86 -47.77
N ILE A 505 -1.99 -0.43 -47.88
CA ILE A 505 -1.50 -1.47 -46.98
C ILE A 505 -1.03 -2.70 -47.76
N GLY A 506 0.19 -3.16 -47.43
CA GLY A 506 0.74 -4.44 -47.90
C GLY A 506 0.86 -5.45 -46.77
N LEU A 507 0.50 -6.69 -47.02
CA LEU A 507 0.46 -7.77 -46.05
C LEU A 507 1.44 -8.89 -46.39
N ALA A 508 2.11 -9.45 -45.41
CA ALA A 508 2.89 -10.69 -45.51
C ALA A 508 2.78 -11.54 -44.23
N THR A 509 2.84 -12.84 -44.38
CA THR A 509 2.80 -13.79 -43.24
C THR A 509 4.18 -14.40 -42.99
N SER A 510 4.51 -14.66 -41.73
CA SER A 510 5.76 -15.31 -41.31
C SER A 510 5.91 -16.77 -41.79
N ALA A 511 4.84 -17.38 -42.28
CA ALA A 511 4.86 -18.79 -42.71
C ALA A 511 5.94 -19.11 -43.78
N SER A 512 6.33 -18.13 -44.57
CA SER A 512 7.29 -18.29 -45.67
C SER A 512 8.68 -17.69 -45.38
N PHE A 513 8.91 -17.19 -44.17
CA PHE A 513 10.14 -16.45 -43.85
C PHE A 513 10.70 -16.84 -42.48
N ASP A 514 12.02 -17.00 -42.40
CA ASP A 514 12.71 -17.34 -41.17
C ASP A 514 13.20 -16.11 -40.36
N HIS A 515 13.19 -14.93 -40.98
CA HIS A 515 13.72 -13.70 -40.39
C HIS A 515 12.74 -12.53 -40.51
N PRO A 516 12.67 -11.63 -39.51
CA PRO A 516 11.80 -10.45 -39.54
C PRO A 516 11.90 -9.61 -40.80
N GLN A 517 13.13 -9.38 -41.30
CA GLN A 517 13.35 -8.56 -42.48
C GLN A 517 12.67 -9.14 -43.74
N GLY A 518 12.67 -10.46 -43.92
CA GLY A 518 12.03 -11.08 -45.08
C GLY A 518 10.50 -10.87 -45.12
N VAL A 519 9.84 -10.88 -43.95
CA VAL A 519 8.41 -10.61 -43.85
C VAL A 519 8.13 -9.13 -44.13
N LEU A 520 8.97 -8.22 -43.63
CA LEU A 520 8.85 -6.78 -43.89
C LEU A 520 9.07 -6.46 -45.37
N ASP A 521 10.09 -7.02 -46.01
CA ASP A 521 10.36 -6.84 -47.43
C ASP A 521 9.19 -7.33 -48.31
N ALA A 522 8.59 -8.45 -47.94
CA ALA A 522 7.42 -8.96 -48.62
C ALA A 522 6.17 -8.08 -48.43
N ALA A 523 5.96 -7.54 -47.24
CA ALA A 523 4.89 -6.58 -46.97
C ALA A 523 5.11 -5.26 -47.74
N ASP A 524 6.36 -4.77 -47.86
CA ASP A 524 6.73 -3.60 -48.65
C ASP A 524 6.44 -3.81 -50.13
N HIS A 525 6.80 -4.96 -50.67
CA HIS A 525 6.44 -5.32 -52.06
C HIS A 525 4.93 -5.21 -52.31
N TRP A 526 4.10 -5.74 -51.41
CA TRP A 526 2.66 -5.65 -51.52
C TRP A 526 2.12 -4.24 -51.31
N LEU A 527 2.72 -3.46 -50.44
CA LEU A 527 2.41 -2.03 -50.30
C LEU A 527 2.68 -1.25 -51.58
N TYR A 528 3.81 -1.52 -52.23
CA TYR A 528 4.14 -0.93 -53.52
C TYR A 528 3.07 -1.30 -54.60
N GLU A 529 2.63 -2.55 -54.65
CA GLU A 529 1.55 -2.98 -55.56
C GLU A 529 0.20 -2.29 -55.21
N ALA A 530 -0.12 -2.09 -53.93
CA ALA A 530 -1.29 -1.33 -53.52
C ALA A 530 -1.24 0.11 -54.03
N LYS A 531 -0.09 0.77 -53.92
CA LYS A 531 0.12 2.14 -54.42
C LYS A 531 0.02 2.22 -55.95
N ARG A 532 0.51 1.20 -56.71
CA ARG A 532 0.44 1.13 -58.17
C ARG A 532 -0.98 0.89 -58.71
N HIS A 533 -1.78 0.11 -58.02
CA HIS A 533 -3.14 -0.23 -58.42
C HIS A 533 -4.21 0.79 -57.98
N GLY A 534 -3.83 1.98 -57.62
CA GLY A 534 -4.76 3.09 -57.39
C GLY A 534 -4.83 3.60 -55.95
N ARG A 535 -4.00 3.06 -55.05
CA ARG A 535 -3.95 3.46 -53.62
C ARG A 535 -5.24 3.10 -52.86
N ASN A 536 -5.35 3.53 -51.59
CA ASN A 536 -6.51 3.30 -50.75
C ASN A 536 -7.02 1.85 -50.76
N GLN A 537 -6.12 0.88 -50.68
CA GLN A 537 -6.42 -0.54 -50.80
C GLN A 537 -5.39 -1.40 -50.06
N ILE A 538 -5.70 -2.67 -49.96
CA ILE A 538 -4.88 -3.70 -49.35
C ILE A 538 -4.40 -4.68 -50.40
N GLN A 539 -3.13 -5.10 -50.34
CA GLN A 539 -2.58 -6.16 -51.20
C GLN A 539 -1.79 -7.16 -50.31
N PRO A 540 -1.75 -8.46 -50.67
CA PRO A 540 -2.48 -9.07 -51.79
C PRO A 540 -4.00 -9.12 -51.56
N LEU A 541 -4.77 -9.04 -52.62
CA LEU A 541 -6.23 -9.25 -52.56
C LEU A 541 -6.51 -10.72 -52.20
N VAL A 542 -7.08 -10.93 -51.00
CA VAL A 542 -7.51 -12.27 -50.56
C VAL A 542 -8.94 -12.50 -51.02
N VAL A 543 -9.10 -13.12 -52.22
CA VAL A 543 -10.41 -13.46 -52.75
C VAL A 543 -10.98 -14.64 -51.94
N ALA A 544 -12.25 -14.56 -51.53
CA ALA A 544 -12.94 -15.69 -50.93
C ALA A 544 -13.01 -16.83 -51.96
N PRO A 545 -12.75 -18.09 -51.58
CA PRO A 545 -13.09 -19.21 -52.45
C PRO A 545 -14.59 -19.18 -52.72
N ALA A 546 -14.95 -19.32 -54.02
CA ALA A 546 -16.33 -19.33 -54.52
C ALA A 546 -17.18 -20.46 -53.91
#